data_be373e75242ec9ec61e447ce9dd03623
#
_entry.id   be373e75242ec9ec61e447ce9dd03623
#
_cell.length_a   1.000
_cell.length_b   1.000
_cell.length_c   1.000
_cell.angle_alpha   90.00
_cell.angle_beta   90.00
_cell.angle_gamma   90.00
#
_symmetry.space_group_name_H-M   'P 1'
#
loop_
_entity.id
_entity.type
_entity.pdbx_description
1 polymer ?
#
loop_
_entity_poly.entity_id
_entity_poly.type
_entity_poly.pdbx_seq_one_letter_code
_entity_poly.pdbx_strand_id
1 'polypeptide(L)'
;MNVSRELSIHTKKYDLGEVGVEKVMISLTRNDYEPDIVFFSKEKSKLLTKEQMHFPAPDLVVEILSDSTAKNDRDIKFRDYATHGVKEYWIIDADKSTLEQYINTDNEFQLVHLFTEGVLKTETVKGFELDVRAVFE
;
A
#
# COMPACT_ATOMS: atom_id res chain seq x y z
N MET A 1 6.91 -13.64 -6.87
CA MET A 1 7.63 -12.66 -6.03
C MET A 1 6.77 -12.24 -4.86
N ASN A 2 7.34 -12.11 -3.70
CA ASN A 2 6.63 -11.62 -2.51
C ASN A 2 6.88 -10.11 -2.37
N VAL A 3 5.85 -9.30 -2.65
CA VAL A 3 5.93 -7.85 -2.63
C VAL A 3 6.28 -7.32 -1.23
N SER A 4 5.66 -7.86 -0.18
CA SER A 4 5.93 -7.41 1.18
C SER A 4 7.37 -7.66 1.58
N ARG A 5 7.93 -8.78 1.18
CA ARG A 5 9.33 -9.13 1.44
C ARG A 5 10.28 -8.17 0.74
N GLU A 6 10.03 -7.88 -0.53
CA GLU A 6 10.88 -6.96 -1.29
C GLU A 6 10.83 -5.55 -0.70
N LEU A 7 9.64 -5.09 -0.32
CA LEU A 7 9.48 -3.80 0.36
C LEU A 7 10.24 -3.79 1.71
N SER A 8 10.11 -4.84 2.50
CA SER A 8 10.77 -4.94 3.81
C SER A 8 12.29 -4.91 3.68
N ILE A 9 12.84 -5.66 2.73
CA ILE A 9 14.29 -5.70 2.50
C ILE A 9 14.79 -4.31 2.14
N HIS A 10 14.12 -3.64 1.22
CA HIS A 10 14.51 -2.31 0.75
C HIS A 10 14.41 -1.26 1.86
N THR A 11 13.30 -1.25 2.59
CA THR A 11 13.09 -0.27 3.66
C THR A 11 14.08 -0.42 4.80
N LYS A 12 14.46 -1.65 5.14
CA LYS A 12 15.48 -1.93 6.17
C LYS A 12 16.85 -1.52 5.69
N LYS A 13 17.18 -1.85 4.44
CA LYS A 13 18.49 -1.52 3.87
C LYS A 13 18.76 -0.02 3.88
N TYR A 14 17.76 0.79 3.58
CA TYR A 14 17.91 2.24 3.46
C TYR A 14 17.32 3.02 4.63
N ASP A 15 16.85 2.32 5.67
CA ASP A 15 16.28 2.95 6.86
C ASP A 15 15.15 3.93 6.54
N LEU A 16 14.18 3.47 5.75
CA LEU A 16 13.09 4.31 5.24
C LEU A 16 11.84 4.32 6.11
N GLY A 17 11.65 3.31 6.94
CA GLY A 17 10.45 3.18 7.77
C GLY A 17 10.13 1.73 8.08
N GLU A 18 8.84 1.45 8.27
CA GLU A 18 8.34 0.14 8.66
C GLU A 18 7.30 -0.39 7.68
N VAL A 19 7.39 -1.68 7.36
CA VAL A 19 6.40 -2.38 6.54
C VAL A 19 5.57 -3.28 7.45
N GLY A 20 4.25 -3.14 7.37
CA GLY A 20 3.32 -4.01 8.08
C GLY A 20 2.62 -4.94 7.10
N VAL A 21 2.40 -6.19 7.51
CA VAL A 21 1.76 -7.22 6.68
C VAL A 21 0.71 -7.91 7.51
N GLU A 22 -0.49 -8.03 6.95
CA GLU A 22 -1.63 -8.67 7.60
C GLU A 22 -1.88 -8.16 9.03
N LYS A 23 -3.09 -8.21 9.49
CA LYS A 23 -3.48 -7.88 10.87
C LYS A 23 -3.02 -6.52 11.40
N VAL A 24 -2.53 -5.63 10.53
CA VAL A 24 -2.28 -4.24 10.91
C VAL A 24 -3.60 -3.50 10.73
N MET A 25 -4.23 -3.12 11.84
CA MET A 25 -5.51 -2.42 11.79
C MET A 25 -5.30 -0.92 11.67
N ILE A 26 -5.68 -0.37 10.52
CA ILE A 26 -5.61 1.07 10.28
C ILE A 26 -6.93 1.69 10.72
N SER A 27 -6.86 2.56 11.72
CA SER A 27 -8.05 3.24 12.26
C SER A 27 -8.15 4.65 11.71
N LEU A 28 -9.18 4.88 10.92
CA LEU A 28 -9.53 6.19 10.38
C LEU A 28 -10.73 6.73 11.13
N THR A 29 -11.24 7.88 10.75
CA THR A 29 -12.27 8.58 11.53
C THR A 29 -13.52 7.73 11.78
N ARG A 30 -13.98 6.98 10.79
CA ARG A 30 -15.23 6.22 10.88
C ARG A 30 -15.06 4.71 10.72
N ASN A 31 -13.94 4.27 10.14
CA ASN A 31 -13.76 2.89 9.77
C ASN A 31 -12.37 2.38 10.15
N ASP A 32 -12.31 1.10 10.46
CA ASP A 32 -11.06 0.38 10.66
C ASP A 32 -10.86 -0.55 9.46
N TYR A 33 -9.62 -0.64 8.97
CA TYR A 33 -9.28 -1.50 7.84
C TYR A 33 -8.06 -2.35 8.15
N GLU A 34 -7.99 -3.53 7.56
CA GLU A 34 -6.82 -4.40 7.63
C GLU A 34 -6.27 -4.61 6.22
N PRO A 35 -5.45 -3.67 5.72
CA PRO A 35 -4.85 -3.81 4.39
C PRO A 35 -3.83 -4.93 4.36
N ASP A 36 -3.58 -5.46 3.15
CA ASP A 36 -2.63 -6.57 2.99
C ASP A 36 -1.20 -6.15 3.31
N ILE A 37 -0.78 -4.99 2.82
CA ILE A 37 0.56 -4.44 3.06
C ILE A 37 0.45 -2.95 3.31
N VAL A 38 1.18 -2.45 4.30
CA VAL A 38 1.29 -1.01 4.55
C VAL A 38 2.75 -0.62 4.73
N PHE A 39 3.05 0.62 4.41
CA PHE A 39 4.35 1.23 4.70
C PHE A 39 4.14 2.53 5.46
N PHE A 40 4.83 2.66 6.58
CA PHE A 40 4.91 3.88 7.36
C PHE A 40 6.30 4.47 7.16
N SER A 41 6.36 5.74 6.78
CA SER A 41 7.64 6.44 6.68
C SER A 41 8.36 6.45 8.02
N LYS A 42 9.66 6.71 8.01
CA LYS A 42 10.47 6.78 9.22
C LYS A 42 9.89 7.75 10.25
N GLU A 43 9.38 8.89 9.79
CA GLU A 43 8.77 9.89 10.66
C GLU A 43 7.52 9.36 11.35
N LYS A 44 6.65 8.71 10.59
CA LYS A 44 5.43 8.10 11.14
C LYS A 44 5.75 6.89 12.01
N SER A 45 6.72 6.08 11.63
CA SER A 45 7.07 4.88 12.38
C SER A 45 7.61 5.17 13.78
N LYS A 46 8.23 6.33 13.98
CA LYS A 46 8.71 6.75 15.29
C LYS A 46 7.57 6.97 16.29
N LEU A 47 6.37 7.24 15.80
CA LEU A 47 5.19 7.47 16.63
C LEU A 47 4.45 6.16 16.96
N LEU A 48 4.86 5.05 16.37
CA LEU A 48 4.24 3.75 16.57
C LEU A 48 4.89 3.02 17.74
N THR A 49 4.09 2.23 18.46
CA THR A 49 4.59 1.38 19.54
C THR A 49 4.35 -0.09 19.20
N LYS A 50 5.17 -0.99 19.79
CA LYS A 50 5.05 -2.43 19.55
C LYS A 50 3.74 -3.02 20.07
N GLU A 51 3.14 -2.38 21.04
CA GLU A 51 1.92 -2.84 21.69
C GLU A 51 0.65 -2.22 21.09
N GLN A 52 0.83 -1.38 20.10
CA GLN A 52 -0.26 -0.66 19.47
C GLN A 52 -1.15 -1.62 18.67
N MET A 53 -2.45 -1.53 18.89
CA MET A 53 -3.45 -2.36 18.20
C MET A 53 -4.09 -1.63 17.03
N HIS A 54 -4.13 -0.29 17.09
CA HIS A 54 -4.72 0.56 16.05
C HIS A 54 -3.68 1.52 15.54
N PHE A 55 -3.59 1.65 14.22
CA PHE A 55 -2.55 2.44 13.57
C PHE A 55 -3.15 3.59 12.77
N PRO A 56 -2.44 4.73 12.67
CA PRO A 56 -2.88 5.84 11.84
C PRO A 56 -2.70 5.51 10.35
N ALA A 57 -3.17 6.40 9.47
CA ALA A 57 -3.03 6.24 8.04
C ALA A 57 -1.56 6.09 7.63
N PRO A 58 -1.20 5.03 6.90
CA PRO A 58 0.16 4.83 6.42
C PRO A 58 0.48 5.73 5.22
N ASP A 59 1.72 5.69 4.76
CA ASP A 59 2.13 6.42 3.56
C ASP A 59 1.78 5.65 2.28
N LEU A 60 1.87 4.31 2.34
CA LEU A 60 1.53 3.43 1.22
C LEU A 60 0.62 2.32 1.71
N VAL A 61 -0.42 2.03 0.92
CA VAL A 61 -1.29 0.87 1.11
C VAL A 61 -1.23 0.01 -0.14
N VAL A 62 -1.09 -1.31 0.04
CA VAL A 62 -1.16 -2.28 -1.05
C VAL A 62 -2.28 -3.26 -0.74
N GLU A 63 -3.24 -3.37 -1.65
CA GLU A 63 -4.34 -4.33 -1.56
C GLU A 63 -4.20 -5.38 -2.66
N ILE A 64 -4.34 -6.64 -2.28
CA ILE A 64 -4.25 -7.77 -3.20
C ILE A 64 -5.66 -8.35 -3.37
N LEU A 65 -6.21 -8.20 -4.56
CA LEU A 65 -7.53 -8.72 -4.87
C LEU A 65 -7.43 -10.12 -5.47
N SER A 66 -8.22 -11.03 -4.95
CA SER A 66 -8.31 -12.38 -5.48
C SER A 66 -9.76 -12.78 -5.82
N ASP A 67 -10.70 -11.85 -5.63
CA ASP A 67 -12.12 -12.13 -5.75
C ASP A 67 -12.85 -10.89 -6.23
N SER A 68 -13.79 -11.06 -7.15
CA SER A 68 -14.60 -9.99 -7.69
C SER A 68 -15.56 -9.36 -6.67
N THR A 69 -15.84 -10.03 -5.56
CA THR A 69 -16.74 -9.50 -4.52
C THR A 69 -16.14 -8.33 -3.76
N ALA A 70 -14.83 -8.15 -3.81
CA ALA A 70 -14.14 -7.05 -3.16
C ALA A 70 -14.41 -5.69 -3.80
N LYS A 71 -15.08 -5.66 -4.95
CA LYS A 71 -15.23 -4.44 -5.75
C LYS A 71 -15.97 -3.31 -5.03
N ASN A 72 -17.02 -3.63 -4.29
CA ASN A 72 -17.81 -2.60 -3.59
C ASN A 72 -17.06 -2.01 -2.39
N ASP A 73 -16.35 -2.85 -1.64
CA ASP A 73 -15.51 -2.41 -0.53
C ASP A 73 -14.33 -1.56 -1.03
N ARG A 74 -13.85 -1.87 -2.21
CA ARG A 74 -12.73 -1.17 -2.83
C ARG A 74 -12.98 0.32 -2.96
N ASP A 75 -14.16 0.74 -3.42
CA ASP A 75 -14.45 2.16 -3.65
C ASP A 75 -14.49 2.95 -2.33
N ILE A 76 -15.05 2.37 -1.29
CA ILE A 76 -15.15 3.02 0.03
C ILE A 76 -13.75 3.17 0.64
N LYS A 77 -12.97 2.09 0.64
CA LYS A 77 -11.59 2.09 1.15
C LYS A 77 -10.71 3.09 0.40
N PHE A 78 -10.83 3.08 -0.91
CA PHE A 78 -10.08 3.95 -1.80
C PHE A 78 -10.24 5.42 -1.44
N ARG A 79 -11.50 5.87 -1.29
CA ARG A 79 -11.79 7.27 -0.93
C ARG A 79 -11.37 7.58 0.49
N ASP A 80 -11.60 6.66 1.40
CA ASP A 80 -11.31 6.86 2.82
C ASP A 80 -9.80 7.01 3.05
N TYR A 81 -8.98 6.15 2.45
CA TYR A 81 -7.52 6.27 2.54
C TYR A 81 -7.03 7.58 1.93
N ALA A 82 -7.57 7.97 0.78
CA ALA A 82 -7.16 9.22 0.13
C ALA A 82 -7.48 10.44 1.00
N THR A 83 -8.68 10.48 1.56
CA THR A 83 -9.13 11.57 2.42
C THR A 83 -8.27 11.69 3.69
N HIS A 84 -7.74 10.57 4.19
CA HIS A 84 -6.91 10.55 5.39
C HIS A 84 -5.41 10.67 5.12
N GLY A 85 -5.03 11.01 3.89
CA GLY A 85 -3.66 11.39 3.58
C GLY A 85 -2.71 10.25 3.24
N VAL A 86 -3.21 9.07 2.91
CA VAL A 86 -2.36 8.01 2.34
C VAL A 86 -1.80 8.53 1.02
N LYS A 87 -0.48 8.52 0.88
CA LYS A 87 0.19 9.13 -0.28
C LYS A 87 0.09 8.31 -1.55
N GLU A 88 0.14 6.99 -1.41
CA GLU A 88 0.19 6.10 -2.56
C GLU A 88 -0.61 4.82 -2.28
N TYR A 89 -1.22 4.28 -3.32
CA TYR A 89 -2.08 3.11 -3.21
C TYR A 89 -1.85 2.20 -4.42
N TRP A 90 -1.58 0.92 -4.16
CA TRP A 90 -1.45 -0.08 -5.22
C TRP A 90 -2.56 -1.10 -5.07
N ILE A 91 -3.18 -1.45 -6.20
CA ILE A 91 -4.15 -2.53 -6.28
C ILE A 91 -3.60 -3.61 -7.18
N ILE A 92 -3.33 -4.77 -6.59
CA ILE A 92 -2.82 -5.94 -7.31
C ILE A 92 -3.99 -6.89 -7.51
N ASP A 93 -4.33 -7.17 -8.76
CA ASP A 93 -5.39 -8.13 -9.11
C ASP A 93 -4.72 -9.40 -9.63
N ALA A 94 -4.71 -10.43 -8.79
CA ALA A 94 -4.05 -11.69 -9.12
C ALA A 94 -4.75 -12.43 -10.26
N ASP A 95 -6.07 -12.31 -10.36
CA ASP A 95 -6.86 -12.96 -11.40
C ASP A 95 -6.59 -12.36 -12.77
N LYS A 96 -6.43 -11.05 -12.84
CA LYS A 96 -6.16 -10.32 -14.09
C LYS A 96 -4.68 -10.12 -14.37
N SER A 97 -3.82 -10.42 -13.41
CA SER A 97 -2.37 -10.15 -13.46
C SER A 97 -2.09 -8.68 -13.77
N THR A 98 -2.76 -7.79 -13.03
CA THR A 98 -2.59 -6.34 -13.18
C THR A 98 -2.20 -5.70 -11.85
N LEU A 99 -1.47 -4.59 -11.94
CA LEU A 99 -1.17 -3.73 -10.81
C LEU A 99 -1.51 -2.29 -11.18
N GLU A 100 -2.39 -1.68 -10.41
CA GLU A 100 -2.75 -0.27 -10.58
C GLU A 100 -2.00 0.54 -9.52
N GLN A 101 -1.28 1.57 -9.95
CA GLN A 101 -0.57 2.49 -9.06
C GLN A 101 -1.29 3.83 -9.04
N TYR A 102 -1.65 4.28 -7.84
CA TYR A 102 -2.33 5.56 -7.63
C TYR A 102 -1.50 6.45 -6.72
N ILE A 103 -1.49 7.74 -7.02
CA ILE A 103 -0.86 8.77 -6.19
C ILE A 103 -1.94 9.72 -5.70
N ASN A 104 -1.86 10.11 -4.43
CA ASN A 104 -2.78 11.04 -3.82
C ASN A 104 -2.48 12.47 -4.26
N THR A 105 -3.47 13.12 -4.87
CA THR A 105 -3.40 14.52 -5.25
C THR A 105 -4.64 15.22 -4.69
N ASP A 106 -4.43 16.11 -3.73
CA ASP A 106 -5.52 16.87 -3.08
C ASP A 106 -6.63 15.97 -2.50
N ASN A 107 -6.23 14.93 -1.76
CA ASN A 107 -7.14 13.99 -1.10
C ASN A 107 -7.93 13.08 -2.06
N GLU A 108 -7.44 12.93 -3.29
CA GLU A 108 -7.99 12.01 -4.27
C GLU A 108 -6.86 11.22 -4.92
N PHE A 109 -7.09 9.93 -5.12
CA PHE A 109 -6.12 9.09 -5.82
C PHE A 109 -6.26 9.25 -7.33
N GLN A 110 -5.14 9.54 -7.99
CA GLN A 110 -5.03 9.61 -9.43
C GLN A 110 -4.25 8.42 -9.95
N LEU A 111 -4.77 7.74 -10.96
CA LEU A 111 -4.08 6.60 -11.56
C LEU A 111 -2.82 7.08 -12.28
N VAL A 112 -1.67 6.57 -11.84
CA VAL A 112 -0.39 6.82 -12.51
C VAL A 112 -0.27 5.89 -13.70
N HIS A 113 -0.49 4.60 -13.48
CA HIS A 113 -0.37 3.60 -14.54
C HIS A 113 -1.04 2.29 -14.12
N LEU A 114 -1.57 1.57 -15.11
CA LEU A 114 -2.00 0.19 -14.96
C LEU A 114 -0.93 -0.69 -15.58
N PHE A 115 -0.27 -1.49 -14.77
CA PHE A 115 0.82 -2.34 -15.19
C PHE A 115 0.35 -3.77 -15.44
N THR A 116 0.81 -4.35 -16.53
CA THR A 116 0.75 -5.80 -16.78
C THR A 116 2.17 -6.37 -16.78
N GLU A 117 3.16 -5.51 -17.02
CA GLU A 117 4.58 -5.81 -17.00
C GLU A 117 5.35 -4.50 -16.83
N GLY A 118 6.65 -4.57 -16.80
CA GLY A 118 7.51 -3.40 -16.66
C GLY A 118 7.91 -3.15 -15.23
N VAL A 119 8.48 -1.98 -14.98
CA VAL A 119 9.02 -1.62 -13.68
C VAL A 119 8.20 -0.49 -13.07
N LEU A 120 7.63 -0.75 -11.89
CA LEU A 120 6.98 0.27 -11.10
C LEU A 120 8.04 0.98 -10.27
N LYS A 121 8.03 2.30 -10.30
CA LYS A 121 8.89 3.16 -9.48
C LYS A 121 8.02 3.98 -8.54
N THR A 122 8.50 4.22 -7.34
CA THR A 122 7.78 4.98 -6.35
C THR A 122 8.70 5.91 -5.58
N GLU A 123 8.21 7.11 -5.28
CA GLU A 123 8.92 8.06 -4.43
C GLU A 123 8.48 7.93 -2.97
N THR A 124 7.34 7.33 -2.71
CA THR A 124 6.83 7.10 -1.35
C THR A 124 7.77 6.18 -0.57
N VAL A 125 8.27 5.13 -1.24
CA VAL A 125 9.33 4.27 -0.74
C VAL A 125 10.56 4.56 -1.59
N LYS A 126 11.35 5.51 -1.15
CA LYS A 126 12.43 6.09 -1.94
C LYS A 126 13.37 5.05 -2.55
N GLY A 127 13.52 5.12 -3.88
CA GLY A 127 14.41 4.25 -4.62
C GLY A 127 13.91 2.84 -4.86
N PHE A 128 12.73 2.51 -4.37
CA PHE A 128 12.16 1.18 -4.58
C PHE A 128 11.67 1.01 -6.02
N GLU A 129 12.04 -0.11 -6.62
CA GLU A 129 11.59 -0.49 -7.96
C GLU A 129 11.04 -1.91 -7.91
N LEU A 130 9.94 -2.15 -8.60
CA LEU A 130 9.27 -3.44 -8.62
C LEU A 130 9.09 -3.93 -10.05
N ASP A 131 9.61 -5.13 -10.33
CA ASP A 131 9.32 -5.82 -11.59
C ASP A 131 7.91 -6.39 -11.50
N VAL A 132 6.97 -5.75 -12.17
CA VAL A 132 5.55 -6.10 -12.06
C VAL A 132 5.28 -7.52 -12.56
N ARG A 133 5.92 -7.92 -13.66
CA ARG A 133 5.72 -9.26 -14.21
C ARG A 133 6.09 -10.35 -13.20
N ALA A 134 7.14 -10.13 -12.44
CA ALA A 134 7.60 -11.09 -11.44
C ALA A 134 6.60 -11.25 -10.28
N VAL A 135 5.75 -10.27 -10.03
CA VAL A 135 4.72 -10.35 -8.99
C VAL A 135 3.76 -11.51 -9.25
N PHE A 136 3.51 -11.81 -10.52
CA PHE A 136 2.53 -12.80 -10.94
C PHE A 136 3.13 -14.16 -11.34
N GLU A 137 4.40 -14.34 -11.12
CA GLU A 137 5.10 -15.61 -11.38
C GLU A 137 5.01 -16.58 -10.20
#